data_87c213a427771f2786d1da39a7f495c6
#
_entry.id   87c213a427771f2786d1da39a7f495c6
#
_cell.length_a   1.000
_cell.length_b   1.000
_cell.length_c   1.000
_cell.angle_alpha   90.00
_cell.angle_beta   90.00
_cell.angle_gamma   90.00
#
_symmetry.space_group_name_H-M   'P 1'
#
loop_
_entity.id
_entity.type
_entity.pdbx_description
1 polymer ?
#
loop_
_entity_poly.entity_id
_entity_poly.type
_entity_poly.pdbx_seq_one_letter_code
_entity_poly.pdbx_strand_id
1 'polypeptide(L)'
;MDVFEICQEVNDMLRNNNETSARNRLIQLLDYLTSHNIPYPAVVNHLIRVTGLYPYLQLETSDWQEQFVYNAFKVDTGDKNPITLHREQSSLLKGLLSGESLAVSAPTSFGKSFVIDAFISIKNPKNVVIIVPTIALTDETRRRLYKKFSKTYKIITTPDVQISERNIFIFPQERAINYVSKITDIDILIIDEFYKAGVSFDKERAPILLKTILEFGKIAKQKYFLAPNISALNESPFTEGMRFEKIDFNTVFSEIHEDYKQTSPNNKSFKKERLLSILNQKRTKTLIYAGTYSNIDEIVNILQENLPIRKTDLLNNFSNWLKVNYDESYILADIVCRGIGIHNGRLHRSLSQLQVK
;
A
#
# COMPACT_ATOMS: atom_id res chain seq x y z
N MET A 1 -12.78 27.00 1.30
CA MET A 1 -11.32 26.95 1.04
C MET A 1 -11.08 27.81 -0.18
N ASP A 2 -10.22 28.82 -0.09
CA ASP A 2 -9.86 29.66 -1.24
C ASP A 2 -8.81 28.93 -2.08
N VAL A 3 -9.18 28.58 -3.31
CA VAL A 3 -8.33 27.80 -4.22
C VAL A 3 -7.10 28.60 -4.65
N PHE A 4 -7.28 29.91 -4.89
CA PHE A 4 -6.20 30.76 -5.36
C PHE A 4 -5.14 31.00 -4.27
N GLU A 5 -5.57 31.26 -3.05
CA GLU A 5 -4.71 31.43 -1.88
C GLU A 5 -3.83 30.17 -1.66
N ILE A 6 -4.44 28.99 -1.73
CA ILE A 6 -3.70 27.72 -1.58
C ILE A 6 -2.70 27.52 -2.72
N CYS A 7 -3.07 27.86 -3.95
CA CYS A 7 -2.13 27.77 -5.07
C CYS A 7 -0.92 28.71 -4.87
N GLN A 8 -1.12 29.89 -4.29
CA GLN A 8 -0.01 30.79 -3.92
C GLN A 8 0.86 30.17 -2.82
N GLU A 9 0.27 29.66 -1.73
CA GLU A 9 1.01 28.96 -0.68
C GLU A 9 1.88 27.82 -1.24
N VAL A 10 1.30 26.98 -2.11
CA VAL A 10 2.03 25.87 -2.74
C VAL A 10 3.20 26.37 -3.59
N ASN A 11 2.97 27.41 -4.39
CA ASN A 11 4.01 28.03 -5.22
C ASN A 11 5.14 28.64 -4.39
N ASP A 12 4.83 29.30 -3.28
CA ASP A 12 5.82 29.86 -2.38
C ASP A 12 6.64 28.78 -1.66
N MET A 13 6.01 27.66 -1.26
CA MET A 13 6.72 26.50 -0.74
C MET A 13 7.69 25.92 -1.79
N LEU A 14 7.27 25.82 -3.06
CA LEU A 14 8.14 25.34 -4.16
C LEU A 14 9.32 26.28 -4.39
N ARG A 15 9.11 27.59 -4.39
CA ARG A 15 10.19 28.59 -4.51
C ARG A 15 11.22 28.48 -3.39
N ASN A 16 10.77 28.10 -2.19
CA ASN A 16 11.63 27.89 -1.02
C ASN A 16 12.22 26.45 -0.95
N ASN A 17 12.19 25.68 -2.03
CA ASN A 17 12.67 24.30 -2.12
C ASN A 17 12.02 23.33 -1.10
N ASN A 18 10.81 23.63 -0.65
CA ASN A 18 10.05 22.77 0.27
C ASN A 18 9.01 21.93 -0.50
N GLU A 19 9.50 21.05 -1.39
CA GLU A 19 8.63 20.23 -2.24
C GLU A 19 7.68 19.32 -1.45
N THR A 20 8.12 18.77 -0.33
CA THR A 20 7.29 17.85 0.49
C THR A 20 6.08 18.58 1.07
N SER A 21 6.27 19.78 1.65
CA SER A 21 5.14 20.55 2.17
C SER A 21 4.22 21.06 1.06
N ALA A 22 4.80 21.52 -0.06
CA ALA A 22 4.05 21.94 -1.24
C ALA A 22 3.17 20.82 -1.77
N ARG A 23 3.69 19.60 -1.89
CA ARG A 23 2.97 18.43 -2.34
C ARG A 23 1.83 18.05 -1.38
N ASN A 24 2.11 18.01 -0.07
CA ASN A 24 1.09 17.71 0.92
C ASN A 24 -0.05 18.74 0.89
N ARG A 25 0.29 20.03 0.75
CA ARG A 25 -0.70 21.11 0.66
C ARG A 25 -1.54 21.01 -0.61
N LEU A 26 -0.89 20.68 -1.74
CA LEU A 26 -1.59 20.45 -3.01
C LEU A 26 -2.54 19.25 -2.92
N ILE A 27 -2.12 18.13 -2.32
CA ILE A 27 -2.98 16.95 -2.14
C ILE A 27 -4.24 17.29 -1.31
N GLN A 28 -4.11 18.14 -0.28
CA GLN A 28 -5.29 18.65 0.47
C GLN A 28 -6.25 19.40 -0.45
N LEU A 29 -5.71 20.24 -1.33
CA LEU A 29 -6.54 20.97 -2.31
C LEU A 29 -7.21 20.01 -3.29
N LEU A 30 -6.48 19.01 -3.81
CA LEU A 30 -7.03 18.01 -4.74
C LEU A 30 -8.16 17.18 -4.08
N ASP A 31 -7.98 16.79 -2.82
CA ASP A 31 -9.02 16.10 -2.03
C ASP A 31 -10.27 16.98 -1.87
N TYR A 32 -10.08 18.25 -1.54
CA TYR A 32 -11.18 19.21 -1.44
C TYR A 32 -11.94 19.38 -2.77
N LEU A 33 -11.24 19.64 -3.86
CA LEU A 33 -11.83 19.83 -5.18
C LEU A 33 -12.61 18.59 -5.64
N THR A 34 -12.00 17.40 -5.45
CA THR A 34 -12.63 16.12 -5.81
C THR A 34 -13.88 15.85 -4.96
N SER A 35 -13.80 16.06 -3.65
CA SER A 35 -14.92 15.83 -2.72
C SER A 35 -16.11 16.74 -2.98
N HIS A 36 -15.90 17.93 -3.57
CA HIS A 36 -16.94 18.91 -3.90
C HIS A 36 -17.30 18.91 -5.38
N ASN A 37 -16.75 17.99 -6.19
CA ASN A 37 -16.92 17.92 -7.64
C ASN A 37 -16.59 19.24 -8.37
N ILE A 38 -15.55 19.94 -7.92
CA ILE A 38 -15.07 21.18 -8.52
C ILE A 38 -14.00 20.83 -9.57
N PRO A 39 -14.15 21.24 -10.85
CA PRO A 39 -13.13 21.07 -11.87
C PRO A 39 -11.82 21.78 -11.48
N TYR A 40 -10.68 21.19 -11.84
CA TYR A 40 -9.39 21.81 -11.54
C TYR A 40 -9.16 23.03 -12.43
N PRO A 41 -8.90 24.21 -11.85
CA PRO A 41 -8.37 25.34 -12.62
C PRO A 41 -7.02 24.99 -13.27
N ALA A 42 -6.66 25.64 -14.38
CA ALA A 42 -5.41 25.38 -15.08
C ALA A 42 -4.16 25.49 -14.20
N VAL A 43 -4.14 26.43 -13.24
CA VAL A 43 -3.04 26.57 -12.27
C VAL A 43 -2.86 25.33 -11.40
N VAL A 44 -3.92 24.60 -11.06
CA VAL A 44 -3.84 23.36 -10.30
C VAL A 44 -3.15 22.26 -11.11
N ASN A 45 -3.48 22.10 -12.40
CA ASN A 45 -2.79 21.16 -13.28
C ASN A 45 -1.31 21.51 -13.42
N HIS A 46 -0.97 22.81 -13.52
CA HIS A 46 0.40 23.24 -13.52
C HIS A 46 1.15 22.82 -12.24
N LEU A 47 0.57 23.04 -11.07
CA LEU A 47 1.15 22.63 -9.79
C LEU A 47 1.29 21.11 -9.67
N ILE A 48 0.32 20.34 -10.16
CA ILE A 48 0.40 18.86 -10.24
C ILE A 48 1.61 18.44 -11.07
N ARG A 49 1.83 19.09 -12.22
CA ARG A 49 2.98 18.82 -13.09
C ARG A 49 4.31 19.15 -12.39
N VAL A 50 4.41 20.30 -11.76
CA VAL A 50 5.66 20.74 -11.08
C VAL A 50 5.98 19.82 -9.89
N THR A 51 4.97 19.38 -9.13
CA THR A 51 5.17 18.51 -7.97
C THR A 51 5.32 17.02 -8.31
N GLY A 52 5.20 16.63 -9.58
CA GLY A 52 5.38 15.24 -10.02
C GLY A 52 4.18 14.31 -9.78
N LEU A 53 3.02 14.87 -9.48
CA LEU A 53 1.78 14.11 -9.20
C LEU A 53 0.98 13.76 -10.47
N TYR A 54 1.65 13.38 -11.55
CA TYR A 54 1.12 13.26 -12.91
C TYR A 54 -0.19 12.45 -13.07
N PRO A 55 -0.45 11.35 -12.32
CA PRO A 55 -1.72 10.63 -12.40
C PRO A 55 -2.95 11.46 -12.03
N TYR A 56 -2.77 12.58 -11.31
CA TYR A 56 -3.88 13.44 -10.87
C TYR A 56 -4.22 14.56 -11.84
N LEU A 57 -3.51 14.67 -12.97
CA LEU A 57 -3.83 15.65 -14.01
C LEU A 57 -5.24 15.42 -14.57
N GLN A 58 -6.05 16.48 -14.64
CA GLN A 58 -7.34 16.48 -15.34
C GLN A 58 -7.12 16.96 -16.77
N LEU A 59 -7.21 16.04 -17.73
CA LEU A 59 -6.85 16.30 -19.12
C LEU A 59 -7.77 17.31 -19.80
N GLU A 60 -9.03 17.40 -19.34
CA GLU A 60 -10.03 18.32 -19.87
C GLU A 60 -9.68 19.80 -19.63
N THR A 61 -8.95 20.08 -18.56
CA THR A 61 -8.53 21.44 -18.18
C THR A 61 -7.03 21.66 -18.26
N SER A 62 -6.29 20.68 -18.79
CA SER A 62 -4.83 20.71 -18.95
C SER A 62 -4.41 21.36 -20.27
N ASP A 63 -3.29 22.08 -20.23
CA ASP A 63 -2.63 22.51 -21.47
C ASP A 63 -1.82 21.39 -22.14
N TRP A 64 -1.14 21.73 -23.26
CA TRP A 64 -0.36 20.75 -24.02
C TRP A 64 0.84 20.18 -23.21
N GLN A 65 1.43 20.95 -22.29
CA GLN A 65 2.57 20.51 -21.50
C GLN A 65 2.15 19.43 -20.47
N GLU A 66 1.04 19.66 -19.78
CA GLU A 66 0.47 18.69 -18.84
C GLU A 66 0.02 17.42 -19.58
N GLN A 67 -0.64 17.56 -20.72
CA GLN A 67 -1.06 16.42 -21.55
C GLN A 67 0.15 15.63 -22.08
N PHE A 68 1.21 16.33 -22.50
CA PHE A 68 2.44 15.70 -22.92
C PHE A 68 3.08 14.90 -21.78
N VAL A 69 3.25 15.51 -20.61
CA VAL A 69 3.81 14.84 -19.42
C VAL A 69 2.95 13.65 -19.02
N TYR A 70 1.63 13.80 -18.93
CA TYR A 70 0.73 12.69 -18.61
C TYR A 70 0.93 11.49 -19.54
N ASN A 71 1.08 11.72 -20.82
CA ASN A 71 1.29 10.66 -21.81
C ASN A 71 2.72 10.11 -21.80
N ALA A 72 3.73 10.96 -21.60
CA ALA A 72 5.13 10.56 -21.55
C ALA A 72 5.45 9.63 -20.36
N PHE A 73 4.71 9.75 -19.24
CA PHE A 73 4.86 8.91 -18.06
C PHE A 73 3.90 7.71 -18.02
N LYS A 74 3.18 7.44 -19.12
CA LYS A 74 2.39 6.23 -19.26
C LYS A 74 3.26 5.00 -19.45
N VAL A 75 2.95 3.96 -18.69
CA VAL A 75 3.64 2.66 -18.76
C VAL A 75 2.65 1.52 -18.80
N ASP A 76 3.05 0.44 -19.45
CA ASP A 76 2.32 -0.82 -19.39
C ASP A 76 2.64 -1.53 -18.06
N THR A 77 1.60 -1.94 -17.36
CA THR A 77 1.66 -2.70 -16.09
C THR A 77 1.05 -4.08 -16.21
N GLY A 78 0.81 -4.57 -17.43
CA GLY A 78 0.09 -5.82 -17.68
C GLY A 78 -1.44 -5.72 -17.52
N ASP A 79 -1.97 -4.53 -17.28
CA ASP A 79 -3.41 -4.26 -17.34
C ASP A 79 -3.85 -3.91 -18.77
N LYS A 80 -5.19 -3.86 -19.01
CA LYS A 80 -5.74 -3.52 -20.33
C LYS A 80 -5.31 -2.13 -20.81
N ASN A 81 -5.18 -1.18 -19.89
CA ASN A 81 -4.83 0.20 -20.21
C ASN A 81 -3.52 0.55 -19.49
N PRO A 82 -2.59 1.25 -20.16
CA PRO A 82 -1.40 1.78 -19.52
C PRO A 82 -1.79 2.82 -18.47
N ILE A 83 -0.98 2.95 -17.44
CA ILE A 83 -1.19 3.92 -16.35
C ILE A 83 -0.07 4.97 -16.37
N THR A 84 -0.39 6.20 -15.99
CA THR A 84 0.61 7.24 -15.78
C THR A 84 1.24 7.07 -14.40
N LEU A 85 2.56 7.06 -14.33
CA LEU A 85 3.31 7.00 -13.08
C LEU A 85 3.57 8.39 -12.52
N HIS A 86 3.71 8.48 -11.20
CA HIS A 86 4.31 9.63 -10.55
C HIS A 86 5.79 9.78 -10.92
N ARG A 87 6.35 10.98 -10.79
CA ARG A 87 7.76 11.27 -11.12
C ARG A 87 8.73 10.29 -10.46
N GLU A 88 8.60 10.08 -9.16
CA GLU A 88 9.48 9.22 -8.37
C GLU A 88 9.30 7.74 -8.69
N GLN A 89 8.08 7.30 -8.98
CA GLN A 89 7.83 5.93 -9.46
C GLN A 89 8.55 5.66 -10.79
N SER A 90 8.48 6.63 -11.70
CA SER A 90 9.16 6.55 -13.01
C SER A 90 10.68 6.55 -12.85
N SER A 91 11.23 7.33 -11.93
CA SER A 91 12.66 7.34 -11.61
C SER A 91 13.14 5.97 -11.11
N LEU A 92 12.42 5.36 -10.17
CA LEU A 92 12.71 4.01 -9.70
C LEU A 92 12.64 2.97 -10.82
N LEU A 93 11.59 3.04 -11.63
CA LEU A 93 11.42 2.13 -12.76
C LEU A 93 12.58 2.24 -13.73
N LYS A 94 13.04 3.46 -14.04
CA LYS A 94 14.20 3.71 -14.89
C LYS A 94 15.47 3.07 -14.32
N GLY A 95 15.73 3.22 -13.02
CA GLY A 95 16.87 2.57 -12.35
C GLY A 95 16.78 1.05 -12.44
N LEU A 96 15.60 0.46 -12.20
CA LEU A 96 15.42 -0.99 -12.34
C LEU A 96 15.62 -1.46 -13.79
N LEU A 97 15.09 -0.74 -14.77
CA LEU A 97 15.25 -1.12 -16.19
C LEU A 97 16.68 -1.02 -16.67
N SER A 98 17.50 -0.12 -16.11
CA SER A 98 18.94 -0.02 -16.37
C SER A 98 19.76 -1.14 -15.70
N GLY A 99 19.15 -1.97 -14.85
CA GLY A 99 19.81 -3.09 -14.17
C GLY A 99 20.34 -2.75 -12.77
N GLU A 100 20.02 -1.57 -12.22
CA GLU A 100 20.44 -1.21 -10.87
C GLU A 100 19.72 -2.06 -9.81
N SER A 101 20.45 -2.45 -8.78
CA SER A 101 19.87 -3.03 -7.57
C SER A 101 19.51 -1.91 -6.60
N LEU A 102 18.24 -1.86 -6.15
CA LEU A 102 17.70 -0.76 -5.36
C LEU A 102 17.15 -1.23 -4.02
N ALA A 103 17.48 -0.51 -2.96
CA ALA A 103 16.80 -0.58 -1.67
C ALA A 103 16.02 0.73 -1.46
N VAL A 104 14.71 0.63 -1.32
CA VAL A 104 13.82 1.79 -1.34
C VAL A 104 13.03 1.89 -0.05
N SER A 105 13.14 3.05 0.60
CA SER A 105 12.25 3.48 1.66
C SER A 105 11.19 4.41 1.08
N ALA A 106 9.93 4.00 1.06
CA ALA A 106 8.83 4.81 0.56
C ALA A 106 7.55 4.57 1.37
N PRO A 107 6.66 5.57 1.51
CA PRO A 107 5.37 5.41 2.17
C PRO A 107 4.56 4.24 1.60
N THR A 108 3.65 3.67 2.39
CA THR A 108 2.77 2.59 1.92
C THR A 108 1.86 3.04 0.77
N SER A 109 1.46 4.30 0.78
CA SER A 109 0.65 4.95 -0.28
C SER A 109 1.40 5.19 -1.59
N PHE A 110 2.72 5.04 -1.62
CA PHE A 110 3.57 5.34 -2.79
C PHE A 110 3.25 4.48 -4.03
N GLY A 111 2.57 3.36 -3.87
CA GLY A 111 2.23 2.49 -5.00
C GLY A 111 3.41 1.66 -5.52
N LYS A 112 4.24 1.13 -4.63
CA LYS A 112 5.41 0.26 -4.93
C LYS A 112 5.07 -0.88 -5.88
N SER A 113 3.85 -1.43 -5.80
CA SER A 113 3.37 -2.51 -6.65
C SER A 113 3.28 -2.13 -8.14
N PHE A 114 2.98 -0.88 -8.47
CA PHE A 114 2.93 -0.43 -9.86
C PHE A 114 4.31 -0.45 -10.52
N VAL A 115 5.36 -0.12 -9.77
CA VAL A 115 6.75 -0.18 -10.26
C VAL A 115 7.15 -1.62 -10.56
N ILE A 116 6.79 -2.56 -9.68
CA ILE A 116 7.04 -4.00 -9.90
C ILE A 116 6.31 -4.49 -11.16
N ASP A 117 5.03 -4.16 -11.29
CA ASP A 117 4.21 -4.61 -12.40
C ASP A 117 4.71 -4.04 -13.74
N ALA A 118 5.07 -2.75 -13.76
CA ALA A 118 5.66 -2.10 -14.93
C ALA A 118 7.01 -2.73 -15.31
N PHE A 119 7.88 -3.01 -14.31
CA PHE A 119 9.15 -3.68 -14.56
C PHE A 119 8.95 -5.06 -15.19
N ILE A 120 8.05 -5.88 -14.64
CA ILE A 120 7.76 -7.22 -15.18
C ILE A 120 7.22 -7.11 -16.61
N SER A 121 6.31 -6.18 -16.89
CA SER A 121 5.71 -5.99 -18.22
C SER A 121 6.74 -5.55 -19.26
N ILE A 122 7.60 -4.59 -18.92
CA ILE A 122 8.56 -4.00 -19.87
C ILE A 122 9.80 -4.87 -20.04
N LYS A 123 10.42 -5.31 -18.94
CA LYS A 123 11.70 -6.07 -18.98
C LYS A 123 11.51 -7.53 -19.36
N ASN A 124 10.31 -8.08 -19.07
CA ASN A 124 9.94 -9.47 -19.39
C ASN A 124 10.92 -10.52 -18.83
N PRO A 125 11.34 -10.43 -17.54
CA PRO A 125 12.31 -11.33 -16.95
C PRO A 125 11.82 -12.78 -16.99
N LYS A 126 12.73 -13.77 -16.99
CA LYS A 126 12.34 -15.20 -16.97
C LYS A 126 11.89 -15.65 -15.59
N ASN A 127 12.69 -15.34 -14.57
CA ASN A 127 12.43 -15.76 -13.19
C ASN A 127 12.40 -14.54 -12.25
N VAL A 128 11.23 -14.28 -11.70
CA VAL A 128 10.99 -13.24 -10.69
C VAL A 128 10.73 -13.94 -9.36
N VAL A 129 11.47 -13.59 -8.31
CA VAL A 129 11.22 -14.07 -6.95
C VAL A 129 10.76 -12.90 -6.10
N ILE A 130 9.58 -13.03 -5.48
CA ILE A 130 8.97 -12.02 -4.61
C ILE A 130 8.78 -12.64 -3.22
N ILE A 131 9.49 -12.10 -2.24
CA ILE A 131 9.35 -12.48 -0.84
C ILE A 131 8.44 -11.45 -0.16
N VAL A 132 7.38 -11.94 0.46
CA VAL A 132 6.41 -11.12 1.19
C VAL A 132 6.30 -11.60 2.64
N PRO A 133 5.98 -10.72 3.61
CA PRO A 133 6.05 -11.08 5.02
C PRO A 133 4.95 -12.02 5.50
N THR A 134 3.82 -12.13 4.77
CA THR A 134 2.65 -12.89 5.24
C THR A 134 1.97 -13.69 4.13
N ILE A 135 1.25 -14.76 4.53
CA ILE A 135 0.42 -15.55 3.61
C ILE A 135 -0.70 -14.69 2.99
N ALA A 136 -1.25 -13.73 3.72
CA ALA A 136 -2.27 -12.83 3.21
C ALA A 136 -1.74 -11.97 2.05
N LEU A 137 -0.53 -11.40 2.21
CA LEU A 137 0.16 -10.66 1.14
C LEU A 137 0.59 -11.56 -0.02
N THR A 138 0.92 -12.83 0.25
CA THR A 138 1.16 -13.81 -0.82
C THR A 138 -0.08 -13.97 -1.70
N ASP A 139 -1.25 -14.14 -1.10
CA ASP A 139 -2.50 -14.31 -1.85
C ASP A 139 -2.93 -13.02 -2.59
N GLU A 140 -2.74 -11.87 -1.98
CA GLU A 140 -3.04 -10.58 -2.61
C GLU A 140 -2.15 -10.37 -3.83
N THR A 141 -0.82 -10.51 -3.64
CA THR A 141 0.18 -10.38 -4.72
C THR A 141 -0.07 -11.42 -5.82
N ARG A 142 -0.38 -12.67 -5.45
CA ARG A 142 -0.74 -13.73 -6.41
C ARG A 142 -1.96 -13.34 -7.25
N ARG A 143 -3.04 -12.89 -6.63
CA ARG A 143 -4.27 -12.49 -7.36
C ARG A 143 -4.01 -11.34 -8.31
N ARG A 144 -3.26 -10.34 -7.87
CA ARG A 144 -2.88 -9.17 -8.67
C ARG A 144 -2.04 -9.59 -9.89
N LEU A 145 -0.96 -10.33 -9.67
CA LEU A 145 -0.06 -10.75 -10.75
C LEU A 145 -0.68 -11.83 -11.66
N TYR A 146 -1.52 -12.71 -11.12
CA TYR A 146 -2.25 -13.68 -11.93
C TYR A 146 -3.19 -13.01 -12.93
N LYS A 147 -3.94 -12.00 -12.50
CA LYS A 147 -4.81 -11.23 -13.38
C LYS A 147 -4.05 -10.61 -14.56
N LYS A 148 -2.83 -10.15 -14.32
CA LYS A 148 -2.00 -9.41 -15.28
C LYS A 148 -1.16 -10.34 -16.17
N PHE A 149 -0.53 -11.34 -15.58
CA PHE A 149 0.58 -12.08 -16.20
C PHE A 149 0.36 -13.58 -16.37
N SER A 150 -0.80 -14.14 -15.98
CA SER A 150 -1.05 -15.59 -16.05
C SER A 150 -0.95 -16.21 -17.46
N LYS A 151 -1.07 -15.39 -18.51
CA LYS A 151 -0.91 -15.84 -19.91
C LYS A 151 0.55 -16.04 -20.30
N THR A 152 1.49 -15.34 -19.66
CA THR A 152 2.91 -15.30 -20.00
C THR A 152 3.75 -16.01 -18.94
N TYR A 153 3.33 -15.96 -17.69
CA TYR A 153 4.07 -16.48 -16.55
C TYR A 153 3.31 -17.55 -15.79
N LYS A 154 4.02 -18.57 -15.33
CA LYS A 154 3.53 -19.47 -14.30
C LYS A 154 3.74 -18.82 -12.94
N ILE A 155 2.63 -18.61 -12.18
CA ILE A 155 2.69 -18.01 -10.86
C ILE A 155 2.71 -19.11 -9.81
N ILE A 156 3.77 -19.16 -9.03
CA ILE A 156 4.10 -20.25 -8.11
C ILE A 156 4.10 -19.72 -6.68
N THR A 157 3.28 -20.35 -5.83
CA THR A 157 3.15 -19.99 -4.40
C THR A 157 3.37 -21.18 -3.45
N THR A 158 3.56 -22.39 -4.02
CA THR A 158 3.74 -23.64 -3.26
C THR A 158 4.91 -24.46 -3.82
N PRO A 159 5.60 -25.26 -2.97
CA PRO A 159 6.84 -25.96 -3.31
C PRO A 159 6.74 -27.04 -4.39
N ASP A 160 5.59 -27.63 -4.60
CA ASP A 160 5.45 -28.88 -5.37
C ASP A 160 5.00 -28.62 -6.82
N VAL A 161 5.18 -27.39 -7.30
CA VAL A 161 4.79 -27.00 -8.65
C VAL A 161 5.99 -27.06 -9.59
N GLN A 162 5.84 -27.76 -10.72
CA GLN A 162 6.84 -27.83 -11.77
C GLN A 162 7.14 -26.42 -12.33
N ILE A 163 8.42 -26.09 -12.49
CA ILE A 163 8.89 -24.83 -13.07
C ILE A 163 8.61 -24.80 -14.58
N SER A 164 8.23 -23.65 -15.10
CA SER A 164 7.99 -23.37 -16.52
C SER A 164 9.13 -22.55 -17.10
N GLU A 165 9.03 -22.15 -18.38
CA GLU A 165 10.02 -21.28 -19.02
C GLU A 165 10.08 -19.89 -18.37
N ARG A 166 8.92 -19.36 -17.93
CA ARG A 166 8.80 -18.06 -17.24
C ARG A 166 8.01 -18.20 -15.96
N ASN A 167 8.58 -17.77 -14.86
CA ASN A 167 8.00 -17.98 -13.54
C ASN A 167 7.99 -16.70 -12.71
N ILE A 168 6.93 -16.52 -11.94
CA ILE A 168 6.86 -15.58 -10.84
C ILE A 168 6.62 -16.38 -9.55
N PHE A 169 7.64 -16.43 -8.71
CA PHE A 169 7.59 -17.09 -7.42
C PHE A 169 7.18 -16.09 -6.34
N ILE A 170 6.15 -16.38 -5.55
CA ILE A 170 5.66 -15.51 -4.50
C ILE A 170 5.56 -16.30 -3.21
N PHE A 171 6.43 -16.02 -2.26
CA PHE A 171 6.54 -16.80 -1.03
C PHE A 171 6.66 -15.94 0.21
N PRO A 172 6.12 -16.38 1.37
CA PRO A 172 6.67 -15.97 2.65
C PRO A 172 8.07 -16.59 2.84
N GLN A 173 8.93 -15.96 3.62
CA GLN A 173 10.32 -16.38 3.79
C GLN A 173 10.47 -17.85 4.21
N GLU A 174 9.54 -18.38 5.02
CA GLU A 174 9.57 -19.75 5.52
C GLU A 174 9.36 -20.79 4.40
N ARG A 175 8.63 -20.42 3.34
CA ARG A 175 8.46 -21.27 2.17
C ARG A 175 9.59 -21.07 1.17
N ALA A 176 10.08 -19.85 1.03
CA ALA A 176 11.12 -19.51 0.07
C ALA A 176 12.38 -20.35 0.26
N ILE A 177 12.79 -20.57 1.51
CA ILE A 177 14.00 -21.33 1.83
C ILE A 177 13.97 -22.77 1.27
N ASN A 178 12.80 -23.36 1.16
CA ASN A 178 12.64 -24.72 0.62
C ASN A 178 12.78 -24.78 -0.91
N TYR A 179 12.83 -23.62 -1.57
CA TYR A 179 12.99 -23.51 -3.02
C TYR A 179 14.40 -23.18 -3.48
N VAL A 180 15.29 -22.82 -2.58
CA VAL A 180 16.68 -22.42 -2.92
C VAL A 180 17.36 -23.43 -3.82
N SER A 181 17.20 -24.72 -3.56
CA SER A 181 17.82 -25.79 -4.37
C SER A 181 17.13 -26.02 -5.72
N LYS A 182 15.93 -25.50 -5.94
CA LYS A 182 15.14 -25.71 -7.16
C LYS A 182 15.25 -24.57 -8.16
N ILE A 183 15.63 -23.37 -7.70
CA ILE A 183 15.77 -22.17 -8.54
C ILE A 183 17.26 -21.91 -8.72
N THR A 184 17.73 -22.01 -9.94
CA THR A 184 19.17 -21.86 -10.28
C THR A 184 19.53 -20.50 -10.87
N ASP A 185 18.54 -19.75 -11.32
CA ASP A 185 18.72 -18.44 -11.95
C ASP A 185 17.54 -17.51 -11.59
N ILE A 186 17.84 -16.31 -11.11
CA ILE A 186 16.86 -15.29 -10.74
C ILE A 186 17.24 -13.99 -11.45
N ASP A 187 16.34 -13.48 -12.30
CA ASP A 187 16.57 -12.19 -12.96
C ASP A 187 16.39 -11.04 -11.99
N ILE A 188 15.37 -11.11 -11.13
CA ILE A 188 15.15 -10.12 -10.06
C ILE A 188 14.62 -10.77 -8.79
N LEU A 189 15.24 -10.42 -7.66
CA LEU A 189 14.81 -10.75 -6.31
C LEU A 189 14.17 -9.53 -5.68
N ILE A 190 12.89 -9.63 -5.35
CA ILE A 190 12.09 -8.57 -4.71
C ILE A 190 11.79 -8.98 -3.28
N ILE A 191 12.17 -8.13 -2.30
CA ILE A 191 11.88 -8.37 -0.89
C ILE A 191 10.97 -7.23 -0.40
N ASP A 192 9.73 -7.56 -0.08
CA ASP A 192 8.82 -6.61 0.53
C ASP A 192 8.98 -6.59 2.05
N GLU A 193 8.92 -5.40 2.65
CA GLU A 193 9.15 -5.17 4.08
C GLU A 193 10.51 -5.71 4.58
N PHE A 194 11.58 -5.50 3.80
CA PHE A 194 12.91 -6.05 4.12
C PHE A 194 13.47 -5.59 5.48
N TYR A 195 12.98 -4.49 6.07
CA TYR A 195 13.35 -4.05 7.42
C TYR A 195 13.07 -5.12 8.49
N LYS A 196 12.17 -6.06 8.22
CA LYS A 196 11.90 -7.22 9.10
C LYS A 196 13.06 -8.21 9.18
N ALA A 197 14.09 -8.05 8.36
CA ALA A 197 15.35 -8.75 8.52
C ALA A 197 16.16 -8.27 9.75
N GLY A 198 15.80 -7.11 10.32
CA GLY A 198 16.37 -6.63 11.57
C GLY A 198 15.78 -7.35 12.79
N VAL A 199 16.63 -7.94 13.64
CA VAL A 199 16.20 -8.68 14.84
C VAL A 199 15.39 -7.82 15.83
N SER A 200 15.56 -6.51 15.79
CA SER A 200 14.77 -5.56 16.59
C SER A 200 13.28 -5.51 16.19
N PHE A 201 12.96 -5.88 14.93
CA PHE A 201 11.59 -5.85 14.40
C PHE A 201 10.90 -7.21 14.48
N ASP A 202 11.64 -8.30 14.27
CA ASP A 202 11.08 -9.66 14.28
C ASP A 202 12.17 -10.67 14.69
N LYS A 203 12.28 -10.94 15.99
CA LYS A 203 13.34 -11.81 16.54
C LYS A 203 13.26 -13.25 16.02
N GLU A 204 12.06 -13.76 15.81
CA GLU A 204 11.86 -15.17 15.44
C GLU A 204 12.05 -15.39 13.95
N ARG A 205 11.59 -14.45 13.12
CA ARG A 205 11.53 -14.62 11.67
C ARG A 205 12.70 -13.96 10.93
N ALA A 206 13.36 -12.98 11.54
CA ALA A 206 14.50 -12.28 10.93
C ALA A 206 15.62 -13.22 10.46
N PRO A 207 16.05 -14.25 11.23
CA PRO A 207 17.11 -15.17 10.78
C PRO A 207 16.74 -15.93 9.49
N ILE A 208 15.46 -16.32 9.36
CA ILE A 208 14.96 -17.02 8.16
C ILE A 208 14.95 -16.08 6.96
N LEU A 209 14.53 -14.83 7.15
CA LEU A 209 14.55 -13.83 6.09
C LEU A 209 15.97 -13.50 5.65
N LEU A 210 16.90 -13.31 6.60
CA LEU A 210 18.32 -13.09 6.29
C LEU A 210 18.92 -14.26 5.51
N LYS A 211 18.67 -15.51 5.91
CA LYS A 211 19.10 -16.69 5.17
C LYS A 211 18.51 -16.73 3.76
N THR A 212 17.23 -16.40 3.61
CA THR A 212 16.54 -16.33 2.32
C THR A 212 17.16 -15.26 1.41
N ILE A 213 17.45 -14.08 1.95
CA ILE A 213 18.11 -13.00 1.20
C ILE A 213 19.51 -13.41 0.77
N LEU A 214 20.28 -14.08 1.65
CA LEU A 214 21.62 -14.53 1.36
C LEU A 214 21.63 -15.57 0.23
N GLU A 215 20.82 -16.62 0.35
CA GLU A 215 20.83 -17.72 -0.61
C GLU A 215 20.29 -17.29 -1.99
N PHE A 216 19.16 -16.60 -2.05
CA PHE A 216 18.66 -16.09 -3.33
C PHE A 216 19.49 -14.93 -3.88
N GLY A 217 20.07 -14.10 -3.00
CA GLY A 217 20.91 -12.98 -3.40
C GLY A 217 22.18 -13.41 -4.15
N LYS A 218 22.71 -14.63 -3.87
CA LYS A 218 23.88 -15.19 -4.58
C LYS A 218 23.60 -15.50 -6.06
N ILE A 219 22.37 -15.85 -6.41
CA ILE A 219 21.95 -16.27 -7.74
C ILE A 219 21.07 -15.22 -8.45
N ALA A 220 20.72 -14.13 -7.77
CA ALA A 220 19.94 -13.05 -8.34
C ALA A 220 20.83 -12.05 -9.09
N LYS A 221 20.49 -11.78 -10.37
CA LYS A 221 21.16 -10.76 -11.18
C LYS A 221 20.89 -9.35 -10.69
N GLN A 222 19.68 -9.12 -10.14
CA GLN A 222 19.22 -7.84 -9.67
C GLN A 222 18.41 -7.97 -8.37
N LYS A 223 18.51 -6.99 -7.46
CA LYS A 223 17.81 -6.97 -6.19
C LYS A 223 16.94 -5.72 -6.09
N TYR A 224 15.71 -5.86 -5.58
CA TYR A 224 14.80 -4.77 -5.31
C TYR A 224 14.17 -4.94 -3.93
N PHE A 225 14.63 -4.19 -2.94
CA PHE A 225 14.21 -4.28 -1.55
C PHE A 225 13.33 -3.09 -1.18
N LEU A 226 12.20 -3.37 -0.53
CA LEU A 226 11.17 -2.38 -0.23
C LEU A 226 10.91 -2.30 1.27
N ALA A 227 10.84 -1.09 1.79
CA ALA A 227 10.46 -0.82 3.17
C ALA A 227 9.66 0.48 3.28
N PRO A 228 8.80 0.63 4.30
CA PRO A 228 8.32 1.93 4.73
C PRO A 228 9.30 2.56 5.73
N ASN A 229 9.44 3.88 5.69
CA ASN A 229 9.98 4.71 6.76
C ASN A 229 11.33 4.28 7.39
N ILE A 230 12.26 3.77 6.59
CA ILE A 230 13.65 3.59 7.04
C ILE A 230 14.49 4.79 6.63
N SER A 231 15.42 5.20 7.49
CA SER A 231 16.24 6.39 7.28
C SER A 231 17.52 6.15 6.52
N ALA A 232 18.07 4.94 6.64
CA ALA A 232 19.33 4.56 6.01
C ALA A 232 19.40 3.04 5.80
N LEU A 233 20.28 2.62 4.92
CA LEU A 233 20.64 1.23 4.68
C LEU A 233 22.06 1.01 5.20
N ASN A 234 22.24 0.04 6.09
CA ASN A 234 23.57 -0.33 6.52
C ASN A 234 24.25 -1.18 5.44
N GLU A 235 25.50 -0.90 5.15
CA GLU A 235 26.31 -1.76 4.30
C GLU A 235 26.50 -3.12 4.95
N SER A 236 26.24 -4.15 4.20
CA SER A 236 26.32 -5.54 4.63
C SER A 236 26.41 -6.46 3.40
N PRO A 237 26.83 -7.73 3.56
CA PRO A 237 26.80 -8.69 2.46
C PRO A 237 25.42 -8.90 1.83
N PHE A 238 24.32 -8.56 2.57
CA PHE A 238 22.95 -8.66 2.07
C PHE A 238 22.55 -7.51 1.14
N THR A 239 23.20 -6.35 1.32
CA THR A 239 22.86 -5.09 0.64
C THR A 239 23.97 -4.60 -0.28
N GLU A 240 25.05 -5.39 -0.43
CA GLU A 240 26.17 -5.06 -1.30
C GLU A 240 25.73 -4.78 -2.73
N GLY A 241 26.25 -3.69 -3.30
CA GLY A 241 25.95 -3.23 -4.64
C GLY A 241 24.56 -2.65 -4.83
N MET A 242 23.80 -2.39 -3.75
CA MET A 242 22.49 -1.78 -3.81
C MET A 242 22.59 -0.27 -3.58
N ARG A 243 21.90 0.51 -4.41
CA ARG A 243 21.68 1.94 -4.18
C ARG A 243 20.47 2.13 -3.27
N PHE A 244 20.64 2.90 -2.21
CA PHE A 244 19.54 3.24 -1.31
C PHE A 244 18.85 4.53 -1.76
N GLU A 245 17.53 4.47 -1.85
CA GLU A 245 16.68 5.65 -2.11
C GLU A 245 15.64 5.82 -1.00
N LYS A 246 15.71 6.96 -0.35
CA LYS A 246 14.67 7.41 0.57
C LYS A 246 13.72 8.34 -0.18
N ILE A 247 12.48 7.89 -0.34
CA ILE A 247 11.42 8.62 -1.04
C ILE A 247 10.43 9.15 -0.01
N ASP A 248 10.43 10.47 0.12
CA ASP A 248 9.47 11.21 0.94
C ASP A 248 8.38 11.82 0.04
N PHE A 249 7.68 10.92 -0.67
CA PHE A 249 6.68 11.27 -1.67
C PHE A 249 5.31 10.70 -1.26
N ASN A 250 4.52 11.53 -0.58
CA ASN A 250 3.15 11.19 -0.24
C ASN A 250 2.23 11.44 -1.45
N THR A 251 1.30 10.52 -1.67
CA THR A 251 0.30 10.59 -2.77
C THR A 251 -1.13 10.69 -2.26
N VAL A 252 -1.35 10.67 -0.96
CA VAL A 252 -2.67 10.71 -0.33
C VAL A 252 -2.76 11.81 0.71
N PHE A 253 -3.96 12.33 0.91
CA PHE A 253 -4.20 13.28 1.99
C PHE A 253 -3.98 12.60 3.34
N SER A 254 -3.22 13.26 4.20
CA SER A 254 -2.88 12.78 5.53
C SER A 254 -3.09 13.91 6.55
N GLU A 255 -3.95 13.66 7.52
CA GLU A 255 -4.22 14.58 8.62
C GLU A 255 -3.64 13.99 9.91
N ILE A 256 -2.69 14.69 10.52
CA ILE A 256 -2.01 14.22 11.72
C ILE A 256 -2.57 14.96 12.92
N HIS A 257 -3.17 14.22 13.87
CA HIS A 257 -3.66 14.73 15.14
C HIS A 257 -2.75 14.25 16.28
N GLU A 258 -2.08 15.16 16.94
CA GLU A 258 -1.21 14.86 18.08
C GLU A 258 -2.00 14.92 19.41
N ASP A 259 -3.15 14.27 19.44
CA ASP A 259 -4.07 14.28 20.59
C ASP A 259 -3.41 13.77 21.89
N TYR A 260 -2.37 12.93 21.79
CA TYR A 260 -1.60 12.46 22.93
C TYR A 260 -0.86 13.57 23.71
N LYS A 261 -0.62 14.73 23.07
CA LYS A 261 -0.04 15.90 23.72
C LYS A 261 -1.06 16.68 24.56
N GLN A 262 -2.33 16.47 24.33
CA GLN A 262 -3.43 17.22 24.97
C GLN A 262 -4.06 16.49 26.14
N THR A 263 -3.79 15.19 26.30
CA THR A 263 -4.41 14.37 27.34
C THR A 263 -3.50 13.23 27.79
N SER A 264 -3.77 12.70 28.99
CA SER A 264 -3.06 11.51 29.46
C SER A 264 -3.45 10.28 28.66
N PRO A 265 -2.55 9.29 28.48
CA PRO A 265 -2.83 8.05 27.76
C PRO A 265 -4.04 7.25 28.27
N ASN A 266 -4.43 7.47 29.53
CA ASN A 266 -5.51 6.74 30.21
C ASN A 266 -6.86 7.47 30.18
N ASN A 267 -6.96 8.64 29.57
CA ASN A 267 -8.23 9.39 29.47
C ASN A 267 -9.16 8.75 28.42
N LYS A 268 -9.94 7.76 28.87
CA LYS A 268 -10.87 7.02 28.02
C LYS A 268 -12.03 7.88 27.49
N SER A 269 -12.52 8.84 28.28
CA SER A 269 -13.59 9.74 27.86
C SER A 269 -13.17 10.59 26.67
N PHE A 270 -12.00 11.22 26.76
CA PHE A 270 -11.43 12.01 25.66
C PHE A 270 -11.24 11.18 24.38
N LYS A 271 -10.70 9.96 24.49
CA LYS A 271 -10.52 9.07 23.34
C LYS A 271 -11.85 8.70 22.67
N LYS A 272 -12.88 8.39 23.48
CA LYS A 272 -14.24 8.09 23.01
C LYS A 272 -14.83 9.29 22.26
N GLU A 273 -14.82 10.46 22.87
CA GLU A 273 -15.34 11.70 22.27
C GLU A 273 -14.60 12.06 20.98
N ARG A 274 -13.27 11.93 20.98
CA ARG A 274 -12.45 12.21 19.82
C ARG A 274 -12.72 11.26 18.66
N LEU A 275 -12.80 9.95 18.93
CA LEU A 275 -13.16 8.95 17.94
C LEU A 275 -14.52 9.23 17.29
N LEU A 276 -15.53 9.51 18.11
CA LEU A 276 -16.88 9.82 17.62
C LEU A 276 -16.92 11.14 16.84
N SER A 277 -16.16 12.16 17.26
CA SER A 277 -16.03 13.41 16.51
C SER A 277 -15.44 13.18 15.11
N ILE A 278 -14.37 12.40 14.99
CA ILE A 278 -13.75 12.07 13.70
C ILE A 278 -14.73 11.30 12.80
N LEU A 279 -15.43 10.31 13.34
CA LEU A 279 -16.39 9.51 12.59
C LEU A 279 -17.61 10.31 12.11
N ASN A 280 -18.07 11.25 12.91
CA ASN A 280 -19.18 12.13 12.53
C ASN A 280 -18.82 13.12 11.42
N GLN A 281 -17.54 13.51 11.33
CA GLN A 281 -17.05 14.36 10.24
C GLN A 281 -16.86 13.60 8.93
N LYS A 282 -16.56 12.29 9.01
CA LYS A 282 -16.29 11.42 7.84
C LYS A 282 -17.54 10.62 7.49
N ARG A 283 -18.19 10.95 6.38
CA ARG A 283 -19.39 10.21 5.88
C ARG A 283 -19.03 9.04 4.96
N THR A 284 -17.79 8.58 4.97
CA THR A 284 -17.26 7.55 4.08
C THR A 284 -16.92 6.27 4.85
N LYS A 285 -16.59 5.19 4.12
CA LYS A 285 -16.05 3.96 4.73
C LYS A 285 -14.76 4.29 5.49
N THR A 286 -14.69 3.87 6.74
CA THR A 286 -13.59 4.18 7.65
C THR A 286 -12.96 2.91 8.18
N LEU A 287 -11.62 2.83 8.17
CA LEU A 287 -10.86 1.76 8.80
C LEU A 287 -10.21 2.31 10.09
N ILE A 288 -10.46 1.63 11.21
CA ILE A 288 -9.90 2.00 12.51
C ILE A 288 -8.87 0.94 12.91
N TYR A 289 -7.60 1.34 13.08
CA TYR A 289 -6.56 0.47 13.59
C TYR A 289 -6.52 0.51 15.12
N ALA A 290 -6.87 -0.60 15.77
CA ALA A 290 -7.00 -0.68 17.23
C ALA A 290 -5.71 -1.16 17.94
N GLY A 291 -4.81 -1.85 17.24
CA GLY A 291 -3.53 -2.34 17.76
C GLY A 291 -3.64 -3.65 18.55
N THR A 292 -4.60 -3.78 19.46
CA THR A 292 -4.78 -4.99 20.30
C THR A 292 -6.20 -5.51 20.26
N TYR A 293 -6.41 -6.79 20.61
CA TYR A 293 -7.75 -7.38 20.71
C TYR A 293 -8.64 -6.64 21.72
N SER A 294 -8.09 -6.30 22.89
CA SER A 294 -8.83 -5.56 23.93
C SER A 294 -9.28 -4.18 23.43
N ASN A 295 -8.44 -3.49 22.65
CA ASN A 295 -8.85 -2.21 22.05
C ASN A 295 -9.91 -2.38 20.98
N ILE A 296 -9.88 -3.49 20.22
CA ILE A 296 -10.96 -3.80 19.26
C ILE A 296 -12.28 -3.90 20.01
N ASP A 297 -12.32 -4.69 21.09
CA ASP A 297 -13.53 -4.88 21.89
C ASP A 297 -14.03 -3.54 22.51
N GLU A 298 -13.12 -2.72 23.02
CA GLU A 298 -13.47 -1.39 23.56
C GLU A 298 -14.05 -0.46 22.49
N ILE A 299 -13.42 -0.41 21.30
CA ILE A 299 -13.91 0.40 20.18
C ILE A 299 -15.26 -0.12 19.67
N VAL A 300 -15.44 -1.42 19.55
CA VAL A 300 -16.70 -2.05 19.11
C VAL A 300 -17.82 -1.67 20.05
N ASN A 301 -17.62 -1.74 21.37
CA ASN A 301 -18.61 -1.33 22.35
C ASN A 301 -18.99 0.15 22.22
N ILE A 302 -17.98 1.02 22.05
CA ILE A 302 -18.24 2.47 21.82
C ILE A 302 -19.10 2.68 20.57
N LEU A 303 -18.76 2.00 19.47
CA LEU A 303 -19.50 2.14 18.21
C LEU A 303 -20.91 1.55 18.30
N GLN A 304 -21.07 0.42 18.98
CA GLN A 304 -22.37 -0.23 19.19
C GLN A 304 -23.33 0.63 20.00
N GLU A 305 -22.84 1.35 21.01
CA GLU A 305 -23.63 2.28 21.82
C GLU A 305 -24.04 3.55 21.05
N ASN A 306 -23.20 4.04 20.13
CA ASN A 306 -23.34 5.37 19.56
C ASN A 306 -23.79 5.39 18.08
N LEU A 307 -23.69 4.26 17.35
CA LEU A 307 -24.12 4.19 15.96
C LEU A 307 -25.51 3.56 15.83
N PRO A 308 -26.39 4.12 14.99
CA PRO A 308 -27.73 3.56 14.77
C PRO A 308 -27.69 2.27 13.94
N ILE A 309 -28.69 1.42 14.10
CA ILE A 309 -28.91 0.26 13.24
C ILE A 309 -29.27 0.74 11.84
N ARG A 310 -28.60 0.19 10.83
CA ARG A 310 -28.88 0.42 9.41
C ARG A 310 -29.89 -0.62 8.92
N LYS A 311 -31.04 -0.18 8.47
CA LYS A 311 -32.09 -1.05 7.93
C LYS A 311 -31.82 -1.34 6.45
N THR A 312 -30.88 -2.24 6.16
CA THR A 312 -30.62 -2.73 4.79
C THR A 312 -30.77 -4.25 4.78
N ASP A 313 -31.41 -4.78 3.74
CA ASP A 313 -31.64 -6.24 3.60
C ASP A 313 -30.33 -7.03 3.62
N LEU A 314 -29.27 -6.50 2.99
CA LEU A 314 -27.97 -7.14 2.95
C LEU A 314 -27.39 -7.36 4.36
N LEU A 315 -27.39 -6.32 5.20
CA LEU A 315 -26.83 -6.40 6.56
C LEU A 315 -27.68 -7.29 7.46
N ASN A 316 -29.02 -7.22 7.32
CA ASN A 316 -29.95 -8.06 8.08
C ASN A 316 -29.78 -9.54 7.68
N ASN A 317 -29.70 -9.84 6.39
CA ASN A 317 -29.47 -11.20 5.90
C ASN A 317 -28.13 -11.77 6.35
N PHE A 318 -27.07 -10.94 6.34
CA PHE A 318 -25.76 -11.36 6.83
C PHE A 318 -25.76 -11.58 8.34
N SER A 319 -26.40 -10.72 9.13
CA SER A 319 -26.59 -10.92 10.57
C SER A 319 -27.32 -12.22 10.87
N ASN A 320 -28.47 -12.47 10.20
CA ASN A 320 -29.23 -13.70 10.38
C ASN A 320 -28.42 -14.94 9.98
N TRP A 321 -27.67 -14.87 8.88
CA TRP A 321 -26.79 -15.95 8.46
C TRP A 321 -25.72 -16.25 9.51
N LEU A 322 -25.11 -15.22 10.13
CA LEU A 322 -24.15 -15.39 11.21
C LEU A 322 -24.77 -16.07 12.44
N LYS A 323 -25.98 -15.65 12.86
CA LYS A 323 -26.70 -16.25 13.99
C LYS A 323 -27.01 -17.74 13.76
N VAL A 324 -27.45 -18.09 12.57
CA VAL A 324 -27.78 -19.47 12.22
C VAL A 324 -26.55 -20.37 12.08
N ASN A 325 -25.45 -19.86 11.54
CA ASN A 325 -24.29 -20.69 11.19
C ASN A 325 -23.18 -20.68 12.25
N TYR A 326 -23.20 -19.72 13.20
CA TYR A 326 -22.22 -19.63 14.28
C TYR A 326 -22.90 -19.69 15.65
N ASP A 327 -23.50 -18.60 16.12
CA ASP A 327 -24.16 -18.51 17.42
C ASP A 327 -25.12 -17.31 17.45
N GLU A 328 -26.27 -17.44 18.14
CA GLU A 328 -27.24 -16.34 18.31
C GLU A 328 -26.65 -15.13 19.02
N SER A 329 -25.72 -15.36 19.97
CA SER A 329 -25.03 -14.33 20.74
C SER A 329 -23.73 -13.83 20.10
N TYR A 330 -23.46 -14.23 18.84
CA TYR A 330 -22.20 -13.84 18.18
C TYR A 330 -22.15 -12.33 17.93
N ILE A 331 -21.23 -11.66 18.60
CA ILE A 331 -21.12 -10.19 18.61
C ILE A 331 -21.08 -9.59 17.19
N LEU A 332 -20.44 -10.27 16.25
CA LEU A 332 -20.37 -9.80 14.86
C LEU A 332 -21.77 -9.70 14.22
N ALA A 333 -22.70 -10.60 14.57
CA ALA A 333 -24.07 -10.58 14.06
C ALA A 333 -24.84 -9.31 14.50
N ASP A 334 -24.57 -8.83 15.70
CA ASP A 334 -25.24 -7.65 16.23
C ASP A 334 -24.65 -6.33 15.68
N ILE A 335 -23.34 -6.30 15.46
CA ILE A 335 -22.66 -5.07 15.01
C ILE A 335 -22.75 -4.86 13.50
N VAL A 336 -22.84 -5.93 12.68
CA VAL A 336 -22.98 -5.77 11.21
C VAL A 336 -24.24 -5.02 10.83
N CYS A 337 -25.34 -5.11 11.60
CA CYS A 337 -26.56 -4.33 11.39
C CYS A 337 -26.35 -2.82 11.55
N ARG A 338 -25.22 -2.40 12.16
CA ARG A 338 -24.80 -0.98 12.26
C ARG A 338 -23.80 -0.60 11.18
N GLY A 339 -23.43 -1.54 10.31
CA GLY A 339 -22.40 -1.37 9.29
C GLY A 339 -20.97 -1.42 9.87
N ILE A 340 -20.79 -2.11 10.99
CA ILE A 340 -19.50 -2.31 11.65
C ILE A 340 -18.98 -3.71 11.30
N GLY A 341 -17.74 -3.78 10.84
CA GLY A 341 -17.00 -5.03 10.64
C GLY A 341 -15.80 -5.11 11.58
N ILE A 342 -15.38 -6.33 11.91
CA ILE A 342 -14.17 -6.61 12.69
C ILE A 342 -13.20 -7.38 11.82
N HIS A 343 -11.92 -6.98 11.83
CA HIS A 343 -10.85 -7.73 11.22
C HIS A 343 -9.72 -7.97 12.22
N ASN A 344 -9.45 -9.24 12.54
CA ASN A 344 -8.36 -9.62 13.42
C ASN A 344 -7.84 -11.03 13.08
N GLY A 345 -6.72 -11.44 13.68
CA GLY A 345 -6.08 -12.73 13.42
C GLY A 345 -6.83 -13.96 13.95
N ARG A 346 -7.85 -13.77 14.79
CA ARG A 346 -8.70 -14.86 15.32
C ARG A 346 -9.95 -15.11 14.47
N LEU A 347 -10.31 -14.15 13.62
CA LEU A 347 -11.49 -14.27 12.78
C LEU A 347 -11.23 -15.25 11.62
N HIS A 348 -12.20 -16.12 11.34
CA HIS A 348 -12.10 -17.03 10.22
C HIS A 348 -11.97 -16.26 8.90
N ARG A 349 -11.06 -16.73 8.02
CA ARG A 349 -10.67 -15.99 6.80
C ARG A 349 -11.86 -15.68 5.89
N SER A 350 -12.82 -16.61 5.76
CA SER A 350 -14.02 -16.38 4.96
C SER A 350 -14.89 -15.24 5.51
N LEU A 351 -15.02 -15.12 6.84
CA LEU A 351 -15.76 -14.04 7.48
C LEU A 351 -15.06 -12.69 7.25
N SER A 352 -13.73 -12.63 7.37
CA SER A 352 -12.96 -11.43 7.06
C SER A 352 -13.18 -10.97 5.61
N GLN A 353 -13.30 -11.91 4.66
CA GLN A 353 -13.54 -11.58 3.25
C GLN A 353 -14.97 -11.13 2.97
N LEU A 354 -15.97 -11.74 3.65
CA LEU A 354 -17.38 -11.37 3.48
C LEU A 354 -17.71 -9.96 3.99
N GLN A 355 -17.06 -9.52 5.07
CA GLN A 355 -17.26 -8.18 5.64
C GLN A 355 -16.76 -7.04 4.76
N VAL A 356 -15.82 -7.31 3.85
CA VAL A 356 -15.23 -6.28 2.97
C VAL A 356 -16.05 -6.09 1.69
N LYS A 357 -16.87 -7.06 1.32
CA LYS A 357 -17.79 -6.97 0.17
C LYS A 357 -19.05 -6.19 0.52
#